data_995af5891c1985bbf0efe5f81a6411df
#
_entry.id   995af5891c1985bbf0efe5f81a6411df
#
_cell.length_a   1.000
_cell.length_b   1.000
_cell.length_c   1.000
_cell.angle_alpha   90.00
_cell.angle_beta   90.00
_cell.angle_gamma   90.00
#
_symmetry.space_group_name_H-M   'P 1'
#
loop_
_entity.id
_entity.type
_entity.pdbx_description
1 polymer ?
#
loop_
_entity_poly.entity_id
_entity_poly.type
_entity_poly.pdbx_seq_one_letter_code
_entity_poly.pdbx_strand_id
1 'polypeptide(L)'
;MNEYVKNLNRIEFVVTMACTGKCKHCSEGNHEGLFGCIETDVAVTAICDVCKNYEIKSLMTFGGEALLYPDAVYMIHRAAKTAGIEKRQLITNGFFSRDEDFIKNTVRRLGECGINDLLL
;
A
#
# COMPACT_ATOMS: atom_id res chain seq x y z
N MET A 1 -29.14 -3.51 -3.96
CA MET A 1 -27.73 -3.33 -3.58
C MET A 1 -27.66 -2.57 -2.28
N ASN A 2 -26.81 -3.03 -1.35
CA ASN A 2 -26.60 -2.39 -0.07
C ASN A 2 -26.06 -0.97 -0.27
N GLU A 3 -26.57 -0.03 0.48
CA GLU A 3 -26.19 1.39 0.42
C GLU A 3 -24.70 1.62 0.65
N TYR A 4 -24.09 0.84 1.54
CA TYR A 4 -22.65 0.92 1.82
C TYR A 4 -21.81 0.49 0.62
N VAL A 5 -22.29 -0.46 -0.16
CA VAL A 5 -21.62 -0.94 -1.38
C VAL A 5 -21.70 0.12 -2.48
N LYS A 6 -22.83 0.83 -2.60
CA LYS A 6 -23.01 1.90 -3.59
C LYS A 6 -22.02 3.05 -3.38
N ASN A 7 -21.61 3.28 -2.13
CA ASN A 7 -20.75 4.40 -1.76
C ASN A 7 -19.29 3.99 -1.57
N LEU A 8 -18.90 2.83 -2.09
CA LEU A 8 -17.52 2.38 -2.01
C LEU A 8 -16.63 3.33 -2.82
N ASN A 9 -15.69 3.99 -2.13
CA ASN A 9 -14.80 4.97 -2.77
C ASN A 9 -13.35 4.86 -2.30
N ARG A 10 -13.00 3.86 -1.50
CA ARG A 10 -11.67 3.67 -0.96
C ARG A 10 -11.27 2.21 -0.95
N ILE A 11 -10.01 1.96 -1.29
CA ILE A 11 -9.40 0.63 -1.23
C ILE A 11 -8.17 0.71 -0.33
N GLU A 12 -8.02 -0.27 0.56
CA GLU A 12 -6.83 -0.39 1.39
C GLU A 12 -6.24 -1.79 1.23
N PHE A 13 -4.93 -1.86 1.05
CA PHE A 13 -4.21 -3.13 0.96
C PHE A 13 -3.22 -3.28 2.10
N VAL A 14 -3.30 -4.39 2.80
CA VAL A 14 -2.26 -4.83 3.73
C VAL A 14 -1.20 -5.54 2.89
N VAL A 15 -0.10 -4.86 2.62
CA VAL A 15 0.97 -5.39 1.75
C VAL A 15 1.67 -6.56 2.42
N THR A 16 1.91 -6.45 3.71
CA THR A 16 2.57 -7.49 4.49
C THR A 16 2.22 -7.35 5.97
N MET A 17 2.30 -8.47 6.69
CA MET A 17 2.21 -8.44 8.16
C MET A 17 3.59 -8.33 8.82
N ALA A 18 4.68 -8.45 8.04
CA ALA A 18 6.04 -8.29 8.55
C ALA A 18 6.31 -6.85 8.95
N CYS A 19 7.03 -6.64 10.04
CA CYS A 19 7.32 -5.31 10.56
C CYS A 19 8.70 -5.26 11.18
N THR A 20 9.40 -4.13 11.01
CA THR A 20 10.70 -3.88 11.65
C THR A 20 10.56 -3.26 13.04
N GLY A 21 9.40 -2.69 13.35
CA GLY A 21 9.14 -2.05 14.63
C GLY A 21 8.39 -2.95 15.59
N LYS A 22 8.58 -2.70 16.90
CA LYS A 22 7.81 -3.36 17.97
C LYS A 22 6.89 -2.32 18.59
N CYS A 23 5.76 -2.08 17.94
CA CYS A 23 4.78 -1.11 18.43
C CYS A 23 3.84 -1.77 19.43
N LYS A 24 3.78 -1.22 20.65
CA LYS A 24 2.86 -1.70 21.69
C LYS A 24 1.39 -1.52 21.29
N HIS A 25 1.13 -0.51 20.48
CA HIS A 25 -0.23 -0.11 20.07
C HIS A 25 -0.46 -0.36 18.57
N CYS A 26 0.22 -1.34 17.99
CA CYS A 26 -0.01 -1.70 16.59
C CYS A 26 -1.43 -2.21 16.41
N SER A 27 -2.19 -1.59 15.53
CA SER A 27 -3.59 -1.97 15.25
C SER A 27 -3.73 -3.37 14.65
N GLU A 28 -2.67 -3.91 14.12
CA GLU A 28 -2.66 -5.22 13.46
C GLU A 28 -2.18 -6.34 14.38
N GLY A 29 -1.80 -6.02 15.62
CA GLY A 29 -1.38 -6.98 16.61
C GLY A 29 0.11 -7.31 16.58
N ASN A 30 0.45 -8.52 17.02
CA ASN A 30 1.84 -8.97 17.09
C ASN A 30 2.31 -9.46 15.73
N HIS A 31 3.37 -8.83 15.20
CA HIS A 31 3.95 -9.16 13.90
C HIS A 31 5.23 -9.99 13.99
N GLU A 32 5.62 -10.38 15.19
CA GLU A 32 6.86 -11.15 15.42
C GLU A 32 6.83 -12.47 14.65
N GLY A 33 7.87 -12.70 13.85
CA GLY A 33 7.99 -13.92 13.05
C GLY A 33 7.20 -13.94 11.74
N LEU A 34 6.42 -12.90 11.47
CA LEU A 34 5.63 -12.83 10.23
C LEU A 34 6.47 -12.29 9.07
N PHE A 35 6.28 -12.87 7.90
CA PHE A 35 6.96 -12.47 6.67
C PHE A 35 6.08 -12.81 5.46
N GLY A 36 6.50 -12.33 4.28
CA GLY A 36 5.75 -12.51 3.05
C GLY A 36 4.89 -11.29 2.72
N CYS A 37 4.44 -11.21 1.50
CA CYS A 37 3.63 -10.08 1.05
C CYS A 37 2.42 -10.52 0.23
N ILE A 38 1.51 -9.57 0.01
CA ILE A 38 0.34 -9.75 -0.84
C ILE A 38 0.76 -10.18 -2.26
N GLU A 39 -0.04 -11.03 -2.89
CA GLU A 39 0.17 -11.36 -4.30
C GLU A 39 -0.19 -10.17 -5.16
N THR A 40 0.81 -9.58 -5.80
CA THR A 40 0.68 -8.33 -6.53
C THR A 40 -0.30 -8.45 -7.70
N ASP A 41 -0.29 -9.56 -8.42
CA ASP A 41 -1.21 -9.78 -9.54
C ASP A 41 -2.67 -9.79 -9.09
N VAL A 42 -2.94 -10.37 -7.93
CA VAL A 42 -4.30 -10.39 -7.35
C VAL A 42 -4.72 -8.98 -6.97
N ALA A 43 -3.84 -8.21 -6.35
CA ALA A 43 -4.12 -6.83 -5.96
C ALA A 43 -4.40 -5.96 -7.19
N VAL A 44 -3.58 -6.06 -8.23
CA VAL A 44 -3.77 -5.29 -9.47
C VAL A 44 -5.09 -5.65 -10.15
N THR A 45 -5.40 -6.94 -10.22
CA THR A 45 -6.68 -7.39 -10.79
C THR A 45 -7.86 -6.85 -9.99
N ALA A 46 -7.77 -6.87 -8.66
CA ALA A 46 -8.82 -6.33 -7.80
C ALA A 46 -9.04 -4.82 -8.05
N ILE A 47 -7.96 -4.05 -8.19
CA ILE A 47 -8.06 -2.63 -8.52
C ILE A 47 -8.82 -2.42 -9.82
N CYS A 48 -8.45 -3.15 -10.87
CA CYS A 48 -9.10 -3.05 -12.17
C CYS A 48 -10.58 -3.40 -12.10
N ASP A 49 -10.92 -4.48 -11.40
CA ASP A 49 -12.31 -4.95 -11.30
C ASP A 49 -13.18 -3.98 -10.49
N VAL A 50 -12.67 -3.49 -9.37
CA VAL A 50 -13.42 -2.57 -8.51
C VAL A 50 -13.62 -1.24 -9.23
N CYS A 51 -12.60 -0.72 -9.90
CA CYS A 51 -12.68 0.57 -10.60
C CYS A 51 -13.60 0.54 -11.82
N LYS A 52 -13.95 -0.64 -12.34
CA LYS A 52 -14.95 -0.76 -13.40
C LYS A 52 -16.38 -0.50 -12.90
N ASN A 53 -16.64 -0.78 -11.63
CA ASN A 53 -17.98 -0.74 -11.07
C ASN A 53 -18.19 0.38 -10.07
N TYR A 54 -17.11 0.95 -9.54
CA TYR A 54 -17.18 1.99 -8.49
C TYR A 54 -16.20 3.12 -8.79
N GLU A 55 -16.59 4.32 -8.40
CA GLU A 55 -15.72 5.48 -8.49
C GLU A 55 -14.81 5.53 -7.25
N ILE A 56 -13.63 4.96 -7.36
CA ILE A 56 -12.67 4.93 -6.26
C ILE A 56 -11.85 6.21 -6.27
N LYS A 57 -11.86 6.93 -5.15
CA LYS A 57 -11.18 8.22 -4.99
C LYS A 57 -9.86 8.11 -4.25
N SER A 58 -9.68 7.06 -3.44
CA SER A 58 -8.44 6.88 -2.69
C SER A 58 -8.05 5.42 -2.58
N LEU A 59 -6.74 5.20 -2.51
CA LEU A 59 -6.15 3.89 -2.28
C LEU A 59 -4.99 4.05 -1.31
N MET A 60 -4.85 3.13 -0.38
CA MET A 60 -3.76 3.15 0.58
C MET A 60 -3.10 1.78 0.65
N THR A 61 -1.78 1.78 0.72
CA THR A 61 -1.00 0.61 1.08
C THR A 61 -0.42 0.79 2.49
N PHE A 62 -0.48 -0.26 3.25
CA PHE A 62 0.05 -0.28 4.61
C PHE A 62 0.32 -1.73 5.01
N GLY A 63 0.57 -1.96 6.26
CA GLY A 63 0.83 -3.28 6.75
C GLY A 63 1.67 -3.21 8.00
N GLY A 64 2.41 -4.26 8.35
CA GLY A 64 3.49 -4.15 9.30
C GLY A 64 4.42 -3.04 8.86
N GLU A 65 5.32 -3.32 7.92
CA GLU A 65 6.07 -2.29 7.20
C GLU A 65 6.04 -2.59 5.70
N ALA A 66 5.21 -1.84 4.97
CA ALA A 66 4.96 -2.10 3.55
C ALA A 66 6.23 -1.99 2.70
N LEU A 67 7.17 -1.11 3.06
CA LEU A 67 8.41 -0.91 2.30
C LEU A 67 9.46 -2.02 2.50
N LEU A 68 9.15 -3.04 3.28
CA LEU A 68 9.93 -4.28 3.23
C LEU A 68 9.72 -5.02 1.90
N TYR A 69 8.63 -4.71 1.20
CA TYR A 69 8.29 -5.25 -0.11
C TYR A 69 7.98 -4.10 -1.09
N PRO A 70 9.00 -3.30 -1.43
CA PRO A 70 8.76 -2.07 -2.20
C PRO A 70 8.22 -2.34 -3.60
N ASP A 71 8.59 -3.43 -4.24
CA ASP A 71 8.11 -3.75 -5.59
C ASP A 71 6.59 -3.93 -5.62
N ALA A 72 6.03 -4.58 -4.59
CA ALA A 72 4.57 -4.72 -4.46
C ALA A 72 3.90 -3.35 -4.32
N VAL A 73 4.46 -2.47 -3.50
CA VAL A 73 3.95 -1.10 -3.33
C VAL A 73 3.98 -0.34 -4.66
N TYR A 74 5.09 -0.41 -5.39
CA TYR A 74 5.22 0.28 -6.68
C TYR A 74 4.16 -0.19 -7.67
N MET A 75 3.98 -1.50 -7.80
CA MET A 75 3.04 -2.06 -8.77
C MET A 75 1.58 -1.73 -8.44
N ILE A 76 1.22 -1.80 -7.16
CA ILE A 76 -0.13 -1.47 -6.69
C ILE A 76 -0.43 0.01 -6.98
N HIS A 77 0.47 0.92 -6.62
CA HIS A 77 0.26 2.34 -6.83
C HIS A 77 0.29 2.73 -8.30
N ARG A 78 1.11 2.09 -9.11
CA ARG A 78 1.11 2.30 -10.56
C ARG A 78 -0.22 1.89 -11.17
N ALA A 79 -0.77 0.75 -10.74
CA ALA A 79 -2.09 0.31 -11.19
C ALA A 79 -3.18 1.28 -10.76
N ALA A 80 -3.11 1.79 -9.54
CA ALA A 80 -4.05 2.79 -9.04
C ALA A 80 -4.02 4.08 -9.86
N LYS A 81 -2.82 4.54 -10.20
CA LYS A 81 -2.65 5.73 -11.04
C LYS A 81 -3.25 5.52 -12.43
N THR A 82 -2.99 4.36 -13.03
CA THR A 82 -3.54 4.00 -14.35
C THR A 82 -5.06 3.92 -14.31
N ALA A 83 -5.62 3.43 -13.21
CA ALA A 83 -7.07 3.31 -13.03
C ALA A 83 -7.76 4.65 -12.73
N GLY A 84 -6.99 5.72 -12.51
CA GLY A 84 -7.55 7.06 -12.28
C GLY A 84 -7.86 7.38 -10.82
N ILE A 85 -7.33 6.62 -9.88
CA ILE A 85 -7.51 6.92 -8.45
C ILE A 85 -6.65 8.13 -8.09
N GLU A 86 -7.28 9.21 -7.63
CA GLU A 86 -6.63 10.50 -7.41
C GLU A 86 -5.72 10.53 -6.18
N LYS A 87 -6.15 9.91 -5.07
CA LYS A 87 -5.39 9.92 -3.82
C LYS A 87 -4.73 8.55 -3.62
N ARG A 88 -3.41 8.54 -3.61
CA ARG A 88 -2.62 7.32 -3.50
C ARG A 88 -1.69 7.43 -2.31
N GLN A 89 -2.03 6.72 -1.23
CA GLN A 89 -1.42 6.88 0.08
C GLN A 89 -0.54 5.67 0.44
N LEU A 90 0.54 5.94 1.16
CA LEU A 90 1.38 4.92 1.77
C LEU A 90 1.62 5.27 3.23
N ILE A 91 1.44 4.27 4.11
CA ILE A 91 1.87 4.38 5.50
C ILE A 91 3.15 3.56 5.67
N THR A 92 4.18 4.19 6.22
CA THR A 92 5.45 3.53 6.52
C THR A 92 6.01 4.06 7.85
N ASN A 93 6.75 3.23 8.58
CA ASN A 93 7.47 3.66 9.78
C ASN A 93 8.84 4.25 9.46
N GLY A 94 9.27 4.16 8.21
CA GLY A 94 10.56 4.67 7.76
C GLY A 94 11.76 3.75 8.05
N PHE A 95 11.57 2.67 8.78
CA PHE A 95 12.66 1.78 9.20
C PHE A 95 12.73 0.51 8.36
N PHE A 96 12.68 0.65 7.03
CA PHE A 96 12.68 -0.50 6.13
C PHE A 96 14.07 -0.88 5.63
N SER A 97 15.06 -0.04 5.83
CA SER A 97 16.46 -0.32 5.47
C SER A 97 17.41 0.59 6.23
N ARG A 98 18.69 0.19 6.34
CA ARG A 98 19.78 1.00 6.86
C ARG A 98 20.70 1.49 5.74
N ASP A 99 20.50 1.02 4.52
CA ASP A 99 21.28 1.40 3.35
C ASP A 99 20.75 2.72 2.80
N GLU A 100 21.53 3.79 2.91
CA GLU A 100 21.15 5.13 2.47
C GLU A 100 20.84 5.19 0.98
N ASP A 101 21.62 4.50 0.16
CA ASP A 101 21.41 4.49 -1.28
C ASP A 101 20.10 3.79 -1.63
N PHE A 102 19.81 2.68 -0.94
CA PHE A 102 18.55 1.97 -1.11
C PHE A 102 17.36 2.84 -0.68
N ILE A 103 17.49 3.56 0.45
CA ILE A 103 16.44 4.47 0.93
C ILE A 103 16.17 5.57 -0.09
N LYS A 104 17.23 6.23 -0.60
CA LYS A 104 17.10 7.29 -1.60
C LYS A 104 16.44 6.79 -2.88
N ASN A 105 16.87 5.62 -3.36
CA ASN A 105 16.29 5.02 -4.56
C ASN A 105 14.82 4.65 -4.34
N THR A 106 14.49 4.14 -3.17
CA THR A 106 13.11 3.78 -2.81
C THR A 106 12.23 5.02 -2.82
N VAL A 107 12.65 6.10 -2.16
CA VAL A 107 11.89 7.35 -2.11
C VAL A 107 11.64 7.91 -3.51
N ARG A 108 12.66 7.89 -4.37
CA ARG A 108 12.52 8.33 -5.76
C ARG A 108 11.47 7.50 -6.50
N ARG A 109 11.53 6.19 -6.36
CA ARG A 109 10.60 5.28 -7.03
C ARG A 109 9.17 5.39 -6.50
N LEU A 110 8.99 5.72 -5.23
CA LEU A 110 7.66 5.99 -4.67
C LEU A 110 7.00 7.17 -5.39
N GLY A 111 7.76 8.22 -5.65
CA GLY A 111 7.24 9.36 -6.45
C GLY A 111 6.93 8.97 -7.89
N GLU A 112 7.80 8.19 -8.52
CA GLU A 112 7.63 7.75 -9.91
C GLU A 112 6.40 6.85 -10.10
N CYS A 113 6.08 6.00 -9.12
CA CYS A 113 4.92 5.11 -9.22
C CYS A 113 3.60 5.82 -8.90
N GLY A 114 3.65 7.05 -8.46
CA GLY A 114 2.46 7.89 -8.31
C GLY A 114 1.93 8.07 -6.90
N ILE A 115 2.69 7.69 -5.87
CA ILE A 115 2.29 7.99 -4.48
C ILE A 115 2.31 9.50 -4.27
N ASN A 116 1.21 10.06 -3.79
CA ASN A 116 1.07 11.50 -3.57
C ASN A 116 0.68 11.86 -2.13
N ASP A 117 0.64 10.88 -1.23
CA ASP A 117 0.36 11.12 0.18
C ASP A 117 1.11 10.08 1.03
N LEU A 118 2.14 10.54 1.73
CA LEU A 118 2.98 9.68 2.56
C LEU A 118 2.70 9.96 4.03
N LEU A 119 2.34 8.92 4.77
CA LEU A 119 2.05 8.99 6.20
C LEU A 119 3.12 8.25 6.98
N LEU A 120 3.66 8.90 7.99
CA LEU A 120 4.70 8.35 8.86
C LEU A 120 4.15 8.09 10.26
#